data_86f3f0db14c7b9c954ae362ca8c49aec
#
_entry.id   86f3f0db14c7b9c954ae362ca8c49aec
#
_cell.length_a   1.000
_cell.length_b   1.000
_cell.length_c   1.000
_cell.angle_alpha   90.00
_cell.angle_beta   90.00
_cell.angle_gamma   90.00
#
_symmetry.space_group_name_H-M   'P 1'
#
loop_
_entity.id
_entity.type
_entity.pdbx_description
1 polymer ?
#
loop_
_entity_poly.entity_id
_entity_poly.type
_entity_poly.pdbx_seq_one_letter_code
_entity_poly.pdbx_strand_id
1 'polypeptide(L)'
;MRLALRIASRYLLSKKSHSAINIISIISVCGVAIITAALICTLSVYNGFSQLIGSLLSDIQPEIKILPASGKTIDGTLEVWDEIAAWDDVAYITPVIEETALAVYDRQQPVTVKGIPDSYNQGIPLIKTIITGDFTLQSDATQHEIAMTSEGFKLRDEITSYAIMGAGVAMHIEAGANYSRPIELYAPRRYGRVNLANPSNSFVSQRFYVSSVFFTNQAQYDDNLVYIPLEDARTLFDYPTEASAYEICTAHSTSAQQLIKRLQKRLGDEYIIQDRLMQNGESFRWIQIEKWITFLILAFILLIATFNIVGSLSMLIVDKQDDIATLRKLGANDNLITNIFMAEGWLITMSGALSGLLIGVILCWVQQEFGLLQLGNSGTFIVDAYPVQLQWSDTIIVTTIVLLLGATTAGYTAHILRRKLGV
;
A
#
# COMPACT_ATOMS: atom_id res chain seq x y z
N MET A 1 -25.12 40.01 4.79
CA MET A 1 -24.97 38.59 4.31
C MET A 1 -26.28 37.89 4.01
N ARG A 2 -27.29 37.82 4.89
CA ARG A 2 -28.56 37.09 4.62
C ARG A 2 -29.32 37.56 3.37
N LEU A 3 -29.36 38.85 3.06
CA LEU A 3 -30.02 39.39 1.88
C LEU A 3 -29.28 39.03 0.58
N ALA A 4 -27.96 39.16 0.55
CA ALA A 4 -27.12 38.78 -0.56
C ALA A 4 -27.28 37.30 -0.94
N LEU A 5 -27.29 36.41 0.05
CA LEU A 5 -27.47 34.96 -0.14
C LEU A 5 -28.87 34.61 -0.69
N ARG A 6 -29.91 35.31 -0.23
CA ARG A 6 -31.28 35.12 -0.72
C ARG A 6 -31.44 35.59 -2.18
N ILE A 7 -30.77 36.68 -2.57
CA ILE A 7 -30.81 37.19 -3.95
C ILE A 7 -30.01 36.23 -4.86
N ALA A 8 -28.80 35.82 -4.45
CA ALA A 8 -27.94 34.88 -5.16
C ALA A 8 -28.64 33.52 -5.41
N SER A 9 -29.29 32.94 -4.39
CA SER A 9 -30.03 31.68 -4.54
C SER A 9 -31.23 31.82 -5.52
N ARG A 10 -31.91 32.98 -5.56
CA ARG A 10 -32.97 33.23 -6.50
C ARG A 10 -32.43 33.41 -7.94
N TYR A 11 -31.25 33.96 -8.13
CA TYR A 11 -30.65 34.06 -9.47
C TYR A 11 -30.28 32.67 -10.00
N LEU A 12 -29.75 31.81 -9.18
CA LEU A 12 -29.38 30.42 -9.54
C LEU A 12 -30.60 29.54 -9.89
N LEU A 13 -31.75 29.74 -9.21
CA LEU A 13 -32.97 28.93 -9.34
C LEU A 13 -34.09 29.57 -10.13
N SER A 14 -33.85 30.73 -10.78
CA SER A 14 -34.89 31.50 -11.50
C SER A 14 -35.40 30.75 -12.73
N LYS A 15 -36.69 30.41 -12.73
CA LYS A 15 -37.39 29.70 -13.82
C LYS A 15 -37.73 30.59 -15.03
N LYS A 16 -37.47 31.90 -15.03
CA LYS A 16 -37.84 32.81 -16.13
C LYS A 16 -36.77 32.88 -17.19
N SER A 17 -37.12 32.35 -18.36
CA SER A 17 -36.51 32.42 -19.66
C SER A 17 -35.20 31.66 -19.88
N HIS A 18 -35.07 31.06 -21.04
CA HIS A 18 -33.92 30.38 -21.64
C HIS A 18 -32.68 31.30 -21.72
N SER A 19 -32.18 31.72 -20.58
CA SER A 19 -30.99 32.55 -20.52
C SER A 19 -29.78 31.62 -20.62
N ALA A 20 -28.90 31.88 -21.57
CA ALA A 20 -27.62 31.20 -21.75
C ALA A 20 -26.84 31.09 -20.44
N ILE A 21 -27.09 31.98 -19.48
CA ILE A 21 -26.49 32.08 -18.15
C ILE A 21 -26.82 30.89 -17.28
N ASN A 22 -28.10 30.45 -17.24
CA ASN A 22 -28.46 29.28 -16.41
C ASN A 22 -27.77 28.04 -16.95
N ILE A 23 -27.60 27.90 -18.26
CA ILE A 23 -26.87 26.80 -18.88
C ILE A 23 -25.39 26.85 -18.48
N ILE A 24 -24.75 28.02 -18.54
CA ILE A 24 -23.35 28.19 -18.17
C ILE A 24 -23.12 27.90 -16.66
N SER A 25 -24.03 28.38 -15.82
CA SER A 25 -23.96 28.08 -14.35
C SER A 25 -24.13 26.59 -14.06
N ILE A 26 -25.06 25.90 -14.75
CA ILE A 26 -25.23 24.45 -14.61
C ILE A 26 -23.99 23.71 -15.12
N ILE A 27 -23.42 24.11 -16.25
CA ILE A 27 -22.16 23.51 -16.75
C ILE A 27 -21.03 23.69 -15.72
N SER A 28 -20.94 24.87 -15.09
CA SER A 28 -19.93 25.10 -14.04
C SER A 28 -20.16 24.23 -12.83
N VAL A 29 -21.38 24.06 -12.34
CA VAL A 29 -21.75 23.15 -11.25
C VAL A 29 -21.41 21.71 -11.62
N CYS A 30 -21.81 21.24 -12.81
CA CYS A 30 -21.51 19.90 -13.30
C CYS A 30 -20.00 19.66 -13.42
N GLY A 31 -19.24 20.64 -13.93
CA GLY A 31 -17.78 20.55 -14.03
C GLY A 31 -17.11 20.34 -12.67
N VAL A 32 -17.48 21.15 -11.67
CA VAL A 32 -16.98 20.99 -10.31
C VAL A 32 -17.41 19.63 -9.71
N ALA A 33 -18.67 19.22 -9.94
CA ALA A 33 -19.19 17.95 -9.44
C ALA A 33 -18.43 16.74 -10.00
N ILE A 34 -18.22 16.70 -11.31
CA ILE A 34 -17.50 15.61 -12.00
C ILE A 34 -16.07 15.52 -11.46
N ILE A 35 -15.36 16.65 -11.34
CA ILE A 35 -13.97 16.65 -10.88
C ILE A 35 -13.89 16.25 -9.41
N THR A 36 -14.81 16.73 -8.56
CA THR A 36 -14.85 16.33 -7.14
C THR A 36 -15.12 14.84 -7.00
N ALA A 37 -16.08 14.30 -7.76
CA ALA A 37 -16.36 12.86 -7.77
C ALA A 37 -15.15 12.06 -8.27
N ALA A 38 -14.49 12.49 -9.35
CA ALA A 38 -13.31 11.84 -9.90
C ALA A 38 -12.15 11.82 -8.88
N LEU A 39 -11.90 12.93 -8.17
CA LEU A 39 -10.89 12.98 -7.10
C LEU A 39 -11.16 11.95 -5.99
N ILE A 40 -12.42 11.88 -5.53
CA ILE A 40 -12.81 10.93 -4.50
C ILE A 40 -12.64 9.49 -4.98
N CYS A 41 -13.14 9.17 -6.19
CA CYS A 41 -13.02 7.84 -6.77
C CYS A 41 -11.56 7.42 -6.95
N THR A 42 -10.72 8.30 -7.49
CA THR A 42 -9.30 8.01 -7.71
C THR A 42 -8.55 7.74 -6.41
N LEU A 43 -8.73 8.59 -5.39
CA LEU A 43 -8.09 8.37 -4.09
C LEU A 43 -8.59 7.10 -3.43
N SER A 44 -9.89 6.79 -3.53
CA SER A 44 -10.47 5.56 -2.97
C SER A 44 -9.93 4.30 -3.66
N VAL A 45 -9.67 4.35 -4.97
CA VAL A 45 -9.01 3.28 -5.72
C VAL A 45 -7.58 3.07 -5.23
N TYR A 46 -6.77 4.14 -5.10
CA TYR A 46 -5.41 4.01 -4.56
C TYR A 46 -5.37 3.43 -3.15
N ASN A 47 -6.29 3.84 -2.29
CA ASN A 47 -6.41 3.29 -0.95
C ASN A 47 -6.80 1.80 -0.98
N GLY A 48 -7.72 1.42 -1.88
CA GLY A 48 -8.12 0.03 -2.10
C GLY A 48 -6.96 -0.85 -2.54
N PHE A 49 -6.17 -0.41 -3.52
CA PHE A 49 -4.96 -1.12 -3.95
C PHE A 49 -3.92 -1.23 -2.84
N SER A 50 -3.67 -0.15 -2.10
CA SER A 50 -2.73 -0.18 -0.98
C SER A 50 -3.14 -1.17 0.11
N GLN A 51 -4.44 -1.25 0.41
CA GLN A 51 -4.97 -2.22 1.37
C GLN A 51 -4.86 -3.65 0.84
N LEU A 52 -5.22 -3.88 -0.43
CA LEU A 52 -5.12 -5.18 -1.06
C LEU A 52 -3.69 -5.71 -1.01
N ILE A 53 -2.71 -4.91 -1.46
CA ILE A 53 -1.31 -5.30 -1.41
C ILE A 53 -0.87 -5.57 0.03
N GLY A 54 -1.27 -4.72 0.99
CA GLY A 54 -1.00 -4.94 2.42
C GLY A 54 -1.55 -6.26 2.94
N SER A 55 -2.76 -6.67 2.53
CA SER A 55 -3.37 -7.94 2.94
C SER A 55 -2.68 -9.16 2.33
N LEU A 56 -2.30 -9.07 1.05
CA LEU A 56 -1.57 -10.14 0.36
C LEU A 56 -0.18 -10.39 0.96
N LEU A 57 0.46 -9.35 1.48
CA LEU A 57 1.77 -9.44 2.12
C LEU A 57 1.69 -9.91 3.58
N SER A 58 0.51 -9.85 4.21
CA SER A 58 0.35 -10.15 5.65
C SER A 58 0.66 -11.59 6.02
N ASP A 59 0.48 -12.52 5.08
CA ASP A 59 0.67 -13.95 5.33
C ASP A 59 2.14 -14.41 5.13
N ILE A 60 3.03 -13.52 4.64
CA ILE A 60 4.43 -13.85 4.35
C ILE A 60 5.39 -12.88 5.03
N GLN A 61 4.96 -11.63 5.23
CA GLN A 61 5.81 -10.57 5.76
C GLN A 61 5.43 -10.18 7.18
N PRO A 62 6.45 -9.92 8.03
CA PRO A 62 6.23 -9.35 9.35
C PRO A 62 5.66 -7.94 9.25
N GLU A 63 5.02 -7.49 10.31
CA GLU A 63 4.53 -6.10 10.39
C GLU A 63 5.69 -5.11 10.47
N ILE A 64 6.76 -5.50 11.16
CA ILE A 64 7.97 -4.70 11.32
C ILE A 64 9.18 -5.59 11.09
N LYS A 65 10.12 -5.13 10.28
CA LYS A 65 11.43 -5.75 10.03
C LYS A 65 12.54 -4.79 10.47
N ILE A 66 13.44 -5.27 11.30
CA ILE A 66 14.61 -4.51 11.76
C ILE A 66 15.84 -5.04 11.05
N LEU A 67 16.55 -4.15 10.37
CA LEU A 67 17.77 -4.44 9.62
C LEU A 67 18.94 -3.64 10.20
N PRO A 68 20.18 -4.09 10.06
CA PRO A 68 21.35 -3.28 10.41
C PRO A 68 21.47 -2.09 9.44
N ALA A 69 21.81 -0.90 9.96
CA ALA A 69 22.04 0.28 9.13
C ALA A 69 23.38 0.17 8.35
N SER A 70 24.32 -0.61 8.86
CA SER A 70 25.61 -0.90 8.22
C SER A 70 25.97 -2.37 8.38
N GLY A 71 26.56 -2.96 7.34
CA GLY A 71 26.85 -4.40 7.34
C GLY A 71 25.66 -5.23 6.88
N LYS A 72 25.69 -6.53 7.19
CA LYS A 72 24.66 -7.52 6.80
C LYS A 72 24.00 -8.22 7.96
N THR A 73 24.59 -8.12 9.14
CA THR A 73 24.18 -8.93 10.31
C THR A 73 23.98 -8.07 11.53
N ILE A 74 23.12 -8.56 12.39
CA ILE A 74 22.78 -8.04 13.72
C ILE A 74 23.30 -9.03 14.75
N ASP A 75 23.94 -8.55 15.81
CA ASP A 75 24.36 -9.40 16.92
C ASP A 75 23.13 -9.87 17.73
N GLY A 76 22.88 -11.16 17.70
CA GLY A 76 21.76 -11.78 18.39
C GLY A 76 21.98 -11.97 19.91
N THR A 77 23.19 -11.71 20.42
CA THR A 77 23.51 -11.88 21.86
C THR A 77 23.15 -10.66 22.72
N LEU A 78 22.69 -9.56 22.10
CA LEU A 78 22.37 -8.32 22.80
C LEU A 78 21.08 -8.47 23.62
N GLU A 79 21.13 -8.12 24.91
CA GLU A 79 19.99 -8.14 25.84
C GLU A 79 18.80 -7.26 25.38
N VAL A 80 19.04 -6.34 24.45
CA VAL A 80 17.99 -5.45 23.93
C VAL A 80 16.86 -6.22 23.24
N TRP A 81 17.15 -7.40 22.67
CA TRP A 81 16.14 -8.23 21.99
C TRP A 81 15.19 -8.88 22.99
N ASP A 82 15.71 -9.34 24.13
CA ASP A 82 14.91 -9.87 25.22
C ASP A 82 14.06 -8.78 25.89
N GLU A 83 14.63 -7.57 26.02
CA GLU A 83 13.89 -6.40 26.51
C GLU A 83 12.70 -6.06 25.59
N ILE A 84 12.93 -6.05 24.27
CA ILE A 84 11.88 -5.76 23.28
C ILE A 84 10.83 -6.86 23.27
N ALA A 85 11.24 -8.12 23.40
CA ALA A 85 10.32 -9.25 23.45
C ALA A 85 9.36 -9.18 24.66
N ALA A 86 9.78 -8.54 25.74
CA ALA A 86 8.96 -8.36 26.95
C ALA A 86 8.00 -7.15 26.88
N TRP A 87 7.97 -6.40 25.79
CA TRP A 87 7.05 -5.27 25.68
C TRP A 87 5.61 -5.74 25.39
N ASP A 88 4.62 -5.14 26.07
CA ASP A 88 3.19 -5.45 25.88
C ASP A 88 2.69 -5.18 24.45
N ASP A 89 3.40 -4.31 23.72
CA ASP A 89 3.11 -3.92 22.34
C ASP A 89 3.58 -4.96 21.31
N VAL A 90 4.41 -5.93 21.72
CA VAL A 90 5.03 -6.95 20.88
C VAL A 90 4.32 -8.29 21.11
N ALA A 91 3.68 -8.82 20.09
CA ALA A 91 3.08 -10.16 20.15
C ALA A 91 4.10 -11.26 19.86
N TYR A 92 5.03 -11.00 18.95
CA TYR A 92 6.03 -11.96 18.52
C TYR A 92 7.26 -11.24 17.99
N ILE A 93 8.45 -11.69 18.35
CA ILE A 93 9.75 -11.25 17.81
C ILE A 93 10.60 -12.46 17.51
N THR A 94 11.30 -12.46 16.39
CA THR A 94 12.18 -13.56 16.01
C THR A 94 13.36 -13.09 15.18
N PRO A 95 14.57 -13.64 15.42
CA PRO A 95 15.68 -13.51 14.50
C PRO A 95 15.44 -14.33 13.24
N VAL A 96 15.85 -13.80 12.09
CA VAL A 96 15.85 -14.52 10.82
C VAL A 96 17.20 -14.33 10.11
N ILE A 97 17.60 -15.33 9.34
CA ILE A 97 18.75 -15.26 8.44
C ILE A 97 18.22 -15.28 7.01
N GLU A 98 18.50 -14.25 6.25
CA GLU A 98 18.04 -14.12 4.87
C GLU A 98 19.24 -13.80 3.98
N GLU A 99 19.66 -14.79 3.18
CA GLU A 99 20.84 -14.70 2.31
C GLU A 99 20.61 -15.50 1.02
N THR A 100 21.40 -15.18 0.00
CA THR A 100 21.32 -15.87 -1.29
C THR A 100 22.11 -17.16 -1.30
N ALA A 101 21.50 -18.21 -1.82
CA ALA A 101 22.13 -19.50 -2.07
C ALA A 101 21.75 -20.03 -3.45
N LEU A 102 22.42 -21.09 -3.91
CA LEU A 102 22.08 -21.82 -5.12
C LEU A 102 21.34 -23.09 -4.73
N ALA A 103 20.08 -23.22 -5.14
CA ALA A 103 19.31 -24.44 -4.99
C ALA A 103 19.56 -25.36 -6.19
N VAL A 104 19.83 -26.62 -5.92
CA VAL A 104 20.16 -27.64 -6.92
C VAL A 104 19.32 -28.90 -6.68
N TYR A 105 18.66 -29.36 -7.72
CA TYR A 105 17.97 -30.65 -7.76
C TYR A 105 18.20 -31.28 -9.14
N ASP A 106 17.25 -31.29 -10.07
CA ASP A 106 17.49 -31.65 -11.46
C ASP A 106 17.99 -30.47 -12.28
N ARG A 107 17.59 -29.27 -11.89
CA ARG A 107 18.13 -28.01 -12.37
C ARG A 107 18.63 -27.18 -11.21
N GLN A 108 19.24 -26.06 -11.51
CA GLN A 108 19.79 -25.14 -10.52
C GLN A 108 19.20 -23.76 -10.67
N GLN A 109 18.97 -23.08 -9.54
CA GLN A 109 18.45 -21.72 -9.49
C GLN A 109 19.03 -20.97 -8.30
N PRO A 110 19.45 -19.69 -8.45
CA PRO A 110 19.71 -18.80 -7.33
C PRO A 110 18.40 -18.54 -6.58
N VAL A 111 18.43 -18.72 -5.26
CA VAL A 111 17.28 -18.51 -4.38
C VAL A 111 17.67 -17.69 -3.17
N THR A 112 16.71 -17.00 -2.58
CA THR A 112 16.84 -16.40 -1.25
C THR A 112 16.44 -17.46 -0.23
N VAL A 113 17.40 -17.85 0.60
CA VAL A 113 17.15 -18.77 1.71
C VAL A 113 16.83 -17.96 2.95
N LYS A 114 15.71 -18.29 3.58
CA LYS A 114 15.28 -17.67 4.84
C LYS A 114 15.26 -18.71 5.95
N GLY A 115 16.20 -18.58 6.87
CA GLY A 115 16.27 -19.38 8.10
C GLY A 115 15.29 -18.87 9.14
N ILE A 116 14.35 -19.73 9.56
CA ILE A 116 13.28 -19.42 10.50
C ILE A 116 13.21 -20.44 11.65
N PRO A 117 12.80 -20.04 12.86
CA PRO A 117 12.55 -21.00 13.93
C PRO A 117 11.21 -21.75 13.74
N ASP A 118 11.03 -22.87 14.41
CA ASP A 118 9.79 -23.67 14.35
C ASP A 118 8.54 -22.88 14.82
N SER A 119 8.75 -21.93 15.74
CA SER A 119 7.69 -21.04 16.24
C SER A 119 7.25 -19.94 15.23
N TYR A 120 7.89 -19.85 14.07
CA TYR A 120 7.67 -18.77 13.10
C TYR A 120 6.19 -18.61 12.68
N ASN A 121 5.49 -19.72 12.51
CA ASN A 121 4.08 -19.73 12.14
C ASN A 121 3.13 -19.15 13.21
N GLN A 122 3.61 -18.92 14.46
CA GLN A 122 2.83 -18.27 15.52
C GLN A 122 2.69 -16.75 15.25
N GLY A 123 3.73 -16.14 14.67
CA GLY A 123 3.74 -14.71 14.33
C GLY A 123 3.30 -14.46 12.89
N ILE A 124 3.83 -15.23 11.94
CA ILE A 124 3.57 -15.08 10.51
C ILE A 124 2.94 -16.37 10.00
N PRO A 125 1.65 -16.35 9.60
CA PRO A 125 0.88 -17.57 9.31
C PRO A 125 1.22 -18.18 7.94
N LEU A 126 2.48 -18.56 7.73
CA LEU A 126 2.98 -19.14 6.48
C LEU A 126 2.19 -20.39 6.06
N ILE A 127 1.64 -21.13 7.02
CA ILE A 127 0.83 -22.33 6.78
C ILE A 127 -0.37 -22.06 5.85
N LYS A 128 -0.91 -20.83 5.84
CA LYS A 128 -2.04 -20.48 4.98
C LYS A 128 -1.69 -20.42 3.50
N THR A 129 -0.41 -20.29 3.17
CA THR A 129 0.07 -20.20 1.79
C THR A 129 0.51 -21.55 1.23
N ILE A 130 0.56 -22.60 2.06
CA ILE A 130 0.98 -23.95 1.66
C ILE A 130 -0.10 -24.57 0.78
N ILE A 131 0.29 -25.00 -0.43
CA ILE A 131 -0.58 -25.67 -1.40
C ILE A 131 -0.38 -27.19 -1.45
N THR A 132 0.81 -27.67 -1.01
CA THR A 132 1.15 -29.11 -1.02
C THR A 132 2.08 -29.39 0.13
N GLY A 133 1.85 -30.48 0.86
CA GLY A 133 2.64 -30.90 2.02
C GLY A 133 2.21 -30.22 3.31
N ASP A 134 3.04 -30.31 4.36
CA ASP A 134 2.77 -29.80 5.70
C ASP A 134 3.88 -28.87 6.16
N PHE A 135 3.54 -27.91 7.05
CA PHE A 135 4.54 -27.03 7.67
C PHE A 135 5.39 -27.84 8.63
N THR A 136 6.53 -28.31 8.17
CA THR A 136 7.50 -29.08 8.96
C THR A 136 8.89 -28.60 8.58
N LEU A 137 9.68 -28.17 9.56
CA LEU A 137 11.07 -27.74 9.37
C LEU A 137 12.07 -28.78 9.88
N GLN A 138 11.71 -29.50 10.96
CA GLN A 138 12.53 -30.59 11.50
C GLN A 138 11.64 -31.79 11.80
N SER A 139 12.18 -33.02 11.62
CA SER A 139 11.47 -34.21 12.06
C SER A 139 11.62 -34.38 13.58
N ASP A 140 10.51 -34.73 14.23
CA ASP A 140 10.59 -35.18 15.62
C ASP A 140 11.43 -36.48 15.69
N ALA A 141 12.47 -36.47 16.49
CA ALA A 141 13.35 -37.64 16.68
C ALA A 141 12.62 -38.91 17.19
N THR A 142 11.35 -38.78 17.58
CA THR A 142 10.48 -39.88 18.03
C THR A 142 9.70 -40.54 16.88
N GLN A 143 9.62 -39.95 15.71
CA GLN A 143 9.00 -40.58 14.53
C GLN A 143 10.10 -41.23 13.67
N HIS A 144 10.20 -42.54 13.76
CA HIS A 144 11.05 -43.36 12.89
C HIS A 144 10.48 -43.29 11.45
N GLU A 145 10.93 -42.33 10.67
CA GLU A 145 10.64 -42.34 9.23
C GLU A 145 11.44 -43.44 8.55
N ILE A 146 10.72 -44.36 7.95
CA ILE A 146 11.29 -45.39 7.10
C ILE A 146 11.57 -44.76 5.73
N ALA A 147 12.82 -44.31 5.51
CA ALA A 147 13.22 -43.81 4.21
C ALA A 147 13.56 -45.01 3.28
N MET A 148 12.90 -45.11 2.14
CA MET A 148 13.32 -46.01 1.05
C MET A 148 14.56 -45.44 0.37
N THR A 149 15.69 -46.06 0.57
CA THR A 149 16.91 -45.77 -0.21
C THR A 149 17.14 -46.89 -1.26
N SER A 150 17.99 -46.63 -2.24
CA SER A 150 18.40 -47.63 -3.24
C SER A 150 19.07 -48.86 -2.65
N GLU A 151 19.45 -48.84 -1.37
CA GLU A 151 20.06 -49.96 -0.62
C GLU A 151 19.09 -50.70 0.32
N GLY A 152 17.78 -50.31 0.33
CA GLY A 152 16.76 -50.91 1.18
C GLY A 152 16.29 -49.94 2.32
N PHE A 153 15.46 -50.47 3.24
CA PHE A 153 14.95 -49.73 4.38
C PHE A 153 16.04 -49.43 5.39
N LYS A 154 16.42 -48.21 5.59
CA LYS A 154 17.25 -47.77 6.72
C LYS A 154 16.42 -46.96 7.71
N LEU A 155 16.44 -47.33 8.98
CA LEU A 155 16.01 -46.50 10.09
C LEU A 155 16.93 -45.27 10.16
N ARG A 156 16.36 -44.09 10.13
CA ARG A 156 17.10 -42.85 10.19
C ARG A 156 17.09 -42.37 11.65
N ASP A 157 18.25 -42.44 12.29
CA ASP A 157 18.46 -41.92 13.65
C ASP A 157 18.92 -40.45 13.68
N GLU A 158 19.01 -39.79 12.51
CA GLU A 158 19.45 -38.41 12.41
C GLU A 158 18.25 -37.46 12.24
N ILE A 159 18.31 -36.33 12.94
CA ILE A 159 17.37 -35.21 12.73
C ILE A 159 17.40 -34.83 11.26
N THR A 160 16.26 -34.97 10.62
CA THR A 160 16.13 -34.62 9.19
C THR A 160 15.57 -33.21 9.10
N SER A 161 16.32 -32.34 8.44
CA SER A 161 15.91 -30.97 8.17
C SER A 161 15.12 -30.89 6.86
N TYR A 162 14.05 -30.12 6.90
CA TYR A 162 13.17 -29.91 5.76
C TYR A 162 13.22 -28.48 5.27
N ALA A 163 12.96 -28.32 3.98
CA ALA A 163 12.80 -27.02 3.34
C ALA A 163 11.35 -26.83 2.89
N ILE A 164 10.87 -25.59 3.00
CA ILE A 164 9.60 -25.14 2.46
C ILE A 164 9.93 -24.21 1.30
N MET A 165 9.45 -24.47 0.10
CA MET A 165 9.86 -23.71 -1.08
C MET A 165 8.69 -23.08 -1.81
N GLY A 166 8.95 -21.96 -2.49
CA GLY A 166 8.00 -21.32 -3.38
C GLY A 166 7.66 -22.20 -4.58
N ALA A 167 6.42 -22.11 -5.06
CA ALA A 167 5.93 -22.93 -6.18
C ALA A 167 6.75 -22.71 -7.46
N GLY A 168 7.19 -21.49 -7.75
CA GLY A 168 8.03 -21.19 -8.90
C GLY A 168 9.43 -21.81 -8.79
N VAL A 169 10.04 -21.78 -7.58
CA VAL A 169 11.32 -22.47 -7.32
C VAL A 169 11.14 -23.95 -7.54
N ALA A 170 10.11 -24.57 -6.95
CA ALA A 170 9.82 -26.00 -7.09
C ALA A 170 9.65 -26.43 -8.54
N MET A 171 8.90 -25.64 -9.32
CA MET A 171 8.71 -25.89 -10.75
C MET A 171 10.00 -25.75 -11.56
N HIS A 172 10.83 -24.75 -11.24
CA HIS A 172 12.04 -24.47 -12.01
C HIS A 172 13.13 -25.52 -11.79
N ILE A 173 13.36 -25.94 -10.54
CA ILE A 173 14.37 -26.98 -10.24
C ILE A 173 13.83 -28.40 -10.39
N GLU A 174 12.53 -28.56 -10.73
CA GLU A 174 11.81 -29.82 -10.88
C GLU A 174 11.73 -30.64 -9.58
N ALA A 175 11.67 -29.95 -8.42
CA ALA A 175 11.51 -30.54 -7.10
C ALA A 175 10.07 -30.35 -6.58
N GLY A 176 9.70 -31.09 -5.55
CA GLY A 176 8.38 -30.97 -4.92
C GLY A 176 8.30 -31.62 -3.54
N ALA A 177 7.19 -31.37 -2.84
CA ALA A 177 6.94 -31.96 -1.54
C ALA A 177 6.87 -33.51 -1.65
N ASN A 178 7.36 -34.16 -0.59
CA ASN A 178 7.35 -35.63 -0.44
C ASN A 178 8.22 -36.41 -1.47
N TYR A 179 9.15 -35.73 -2.13
CA TYR A 179 10.10 -36.44 -2.97
C TYR A 179 11.18 -37.11 -2.12
N SER A 180 11.57 -38.34 -2.51
CA SER A 180 12.53 -39.15 -1.78
C SER A 180 13.97 -38.63 -1.86
N ARG A 181 14.28 -37.76 -2.82
CA ARG A 181 15.60 -37.18 -3.02
C ARG A 181 15.65 -35.76 -2.41
N PRO A 182 16.69 -35.44 -1.60
CA PRO A 182 16.84 -34.09 -1.04
C PRO A 182 17.30 -33.11 -2.11
N ILE A 183 16.96 -31.84 -1.94
CA ILE A 183 17.57 -30.70 -2.62
C ILE A 183 18.91 -30.38 -1.96
N GLU A 184 19.83 -29.79 -2.70
CA GLU A 184 21.10 -29.29 -2.17
C GLU A 184 21.11 -27.75 -2.26
N LEU A 185 21.41 -27.09 -1.13
CA LEU A 185 21.61 -25.65 -1.07
C LEU A 185 23.11 -25.36 -0.95
N TYR A 186 23.63 -24.55 -1.83
CA TYR A 186 25.02 -24.12 -1.85
C TYR A 186 25.13 -22.64 -1.52
N ALA A 187 25.87 -22.32 -0.46
CA ALA A 187 26.18 -20.93 -0.08
C ALA A 187 27.67 -20.66 -0.18
N PRO A 188 28.12 -19.47 -0.62
CA PRO A 188 29.52 -19.11 -0.57
C PRO A 188 30.00 -19.00 0.88
N ARG A 189 31.21 -19.47 1.17
CA ARG A 189 31.81 -19.32 2.50
C ARG A 189 31.99 -17.85 2.85
N ARG A 190 31.58 -17.46 4.04
CA ARG A 190 31.70 -16.09 4.54
C ARG A 190 33.15 -15.63 4.64
N TYR A 191 34.01 -16.53 5.12
CA TYR A 191 35.44 -16.26 5.32
C TYR A 191 36.29 -17.17 4.44
N GLY A 192 37.35 -16.61 3.89
CA GLY A 192 38.32 -17.33 3.07
C GLY A 192 38.55 -16.71 1.70
N ARG A 193 39.62 -17.12 1.03
CA ARG A 193 39.91 -16.74 -0.36
C ARG A 193 39.34 -17.84 -1.27
N VAL A 194 38.69 -17.41 -2.34
CA VAL A 194 38.24 -18.35 -3.38
C VAL A 194 39.47 -19.07 -3.97
N ASN A 195 39.50 -20.39 -3.79
CA ASN A 195 40.57 -21.20 -4.37
C ASN A 195 40.20 -21.52 -5.83
N LEU A 196 40.84 -20.84 -6.76
CA LEU A 196 40.58 -20.99 -8.20
C LEU A 196 40.94 -22.39 -8.71
N ALA A 197 41.86 -23.11 -8.01
CA ALA A 197 42.23 -24.47 -8.37
C ALA A 197 41.20 -25.52 -7.91
N ASN A 198 40.44 -25.22 -6.86
CA ASN A 198 39.35 -26.09 -6.40
C ASN A 198 38.18 -25.21 -5.88
N PRO A 199 37.32 -24.72 -6.80
CA PRO A 199 36.21 -23.83 -6.46
C PRO A 199 35.19 -24.44 -5.48
N SER A 200 35.02 -25.77 -5.48
CA SER A 200 34.06 -26.47 -4.60
C SER A 200 34.34 -26.23 -3.11
N ASN A 201 35.60 -26.05 -2.72
CA ASN A 201 35.96 -25.74 -1.33
C ASN A 201 35.52 -24.32 -0.89
N SER A 202 35.09 -23.48 -1.82
CA SER A 202 34.63 -22.10 -1.53
C SER A 202 33.14 -22.05 -1.19
N PHE A 203 32.46 -23.16 -1.23
CA PHE A 203 31.04 -23.26 -0.89
C PHE A 203 30.81 -24.18 0.30
N VAL A 204 29.74 -23.87 1.05
CA VAL A 204 29.14 -24.78 2.02
C VAL A 204 27.89 -25.35 1.39
N SER A 205 27.65 -26.63 1.53
CA SER A 205 26.43 -27.26 1.04
C SER A 205 25.72 -28.04 2.14
N GLN A 206 24.40 -27.96 2.12
CA GLN A 206 23.53 -28.75 2.99
C GLN A 206 22.38 -29.37 2.19
N ARG A 207 21.84 -30.49 2.69
CA ARG A 207 20.76 -31.25 2.05
C ARG A 207 19.49 -31.11 2.86
N PHE A 208 18.39 -30.85 2.16
CA PHE A 208 17.07 -30.70 2.75
C PHE A 208 16.05 -31.53 1.97
N TYR A 209 15.16 -32.21 2.68
CA TYR A 209 13.96 -32.74 2.05
C TYR A 209 12.91 -31.64 1.96
N VAL A 210 12.09 -31.69 0.91
CA VAL A 210 11.03 -30.70 0.74
C VAL A 210 9.79 -31.18 1.49
N SER A 211 9.42 -30.48 2.58
CA SER A 211 8.20 -30.80 3.35
C SER A 211 6.95 -30.24 2.67
N SER A 212 7.05 -29.03 2.14
CA SER A 212 5.90 -28.36 1.54
C SER A 212 6.29 -27.33 0.48
N VAL A 213 5.31 -27.01 -0.35
CA VAL A 213 5.39 -25.96 -1.37
C VAL A 213 4.33 -24.92 -1.06
N PHE A 214 4.75 -23.65 -0.99
CA PHE A 214 3.84 -22.52 -0.79
C PHE A 214 3.61 -21.74 -2.08
N PHE A 215 2.47 -21.07 -2.15
CA PHE A 215 2.10 -20.21 -3.26
C PHE A 215 1.39 -18.96 -2.75
N THR A 216 1.92 -17.80 -3.12
CA THR A 216 1.45 -16.48 -2.67
C THR A 216 0.87 -15.66 -3.80
N ASN A 217 1.01 -16.16 -5.04
CA ASN A 217 0.70 -15.46 -6.27
C ASN A 217 1.53 -14.16 -6.44
N GLN A 218 2.74 -14.16 -5.87
CA GLN A 218 3.72 -13.08 -6.00
C GLN A 218 5.05 -13.68 -6.45
N ALA A 219 5.43 -13.44 -7.71
CA ALA A 219 6.64 -13.98 -8.32
C ALA A 219 7.90 -13.69 -7.49
N GLN A 220 7.94 -12.55 -6.78
CA GLN A 220 9.07 -12.19 -5.92
C GLN A 220 9.35 -13.24 -4.83
N TYR A 221 8.31 -13.87 -4.27
CA TYR A 221 8.42 -14.91 -3.24
C TYR A 221 8.34 -16.29 -3.84
N ASP A 222 7.38 -16.53 -4.72
CA ASP A 222 7.12 -17.84 -5.28
C ASP A 222 8.29 -18.37 -6.13
N ASP A 223 8.99 -17.45 -6.84
CA ASP A 223 10.08 -17.83 -7.74
C ASP A 223 11.47 -17.78 -7.07
N ASN A 224 11.59 -17.24 -5.83
CA ASN A 224 12.90 -16.99 -5.25
C ASN A 224 13.09 -17.47 -3.81
N LEU A 225 12.03 -17.76 -3.05
CA LEU A 225 12.15 -17.94 -1.60
C LEU A 225 12.10 -19.41 -1.20
N VAL A 226 13.03 -19.78 -0.30
CA VAL A 226 13.10 -21.09 0.33
C VAL A 226 13.29 -20.90 1.83
N TYR A 227 12.40 -21.47 2.63
CA TYR A 227 12.52 -21.48 4.09
C TYR A 227 13.22 -22.74 4.56
N ILE A 228 14.13 -22.61 5.53
CA ILE A 228 14.84 -23.71 6.21
C ILE A 228 14.86 -23.45 7.72
N PRO A 229 15.20 -24.44 8.56
CA PRO A 229 15.41 -24.21 9.98
C PRO A 229 16.49 -23.16 10.24
N LEU A 230 16.29 -22.32 11.26
CA LEU A 230 17.23 -21.25 11.61
C LEU A 230 18.64 -21.78 11.94
N GLU A 231 18.75 -22.89 12.64
CA GLU A 231 20.04 -23.49 13.02
C GLU A 231 20.81 -24.02 11.80
N ASP A 232 20.09 -24.55 10.82
CA ASP A 232 20.69 -24.97 9.55
C ASP A 232 21.15 -23.77 8.73
N ALA A 233 20.36 -22.69 8.72
CA ALA A 233 20.76 -21.44 8.08
C ALA A 233 22.02 -20.85 8.73
N ARG A 234 22.15 -20.90 10.08
CA ARG A 234 23.35 -20.49 10.80
C ARG A 234 24.58 -21.26 10.35
N THR A 235 24.41 -22.56 10.18
CA THR A 235 25.51 -23.44 9.70
C THR A 235 25.83 -23.19 8.23
N LEU A 236 24.82 -23.01 7.37
CA LEU A 236 24.99 -22.81 5.93
C LEU A 236 25.70 -21.49 5.62
N PHE A 237 25.37 -20.42 6.35
CA PHE A 237 25.88 -19.05 6.11
C PHE A 237 27.01 -18.64 7.08
N ASP A 238 27.39 -19.51 8.02
CA ASP A 238 28.41 -19.21 9.04
C ASP A 238 28.04 -17.99 9.90
N TYR A 239 26.82 -18.02 10.48
CA TYR A 239 26.23 -17.00 11.38
C TYR A 239 25.89 -17.61 12.74
N PRO A 240 26.89 -17.89 13.60
CA PRO A 240 26.67 -18.67 14.82
C PRO A 240 25.71 -18.00 15.82
N THR A 241 25.76 -16.68 15.96
CA THR A 241 24.92 -15.91 16.89
C THR A 241 24.22 -14.74 16.21
N GLU A 242 24.59 -14.45 14.98
CA GLU A 242 24.10 -13.32 14.24
C GLU A 242 22.76 -13.64 13.56
N ALA A 243 22.04 -12.58 13.22
CA ALA A 243 20.83 -12.62 12.39
C ALA A 243 20.94 -11.59 11.25
N SER A 244 20.32 -11.84 10.12
CA SER A 244 20.20 -10.83 9.06
C SER A 244 19.19 -9.75 9.41
N ALA A 245 18.13 -10.13 10.12
CA ALA A 245 17.07 -9.24 10.54
C ALA A 245 16.34 -9.79 11.79
N TYR A 246 15.64 -8.90 12.49
CA TYR A 246 14.62 -9.25 13.45
C TYR A 246 13.23 -8.92 12.90
N GLU A 247 12.32 -9.85 13.02
CA GLU A 247 10.94 -9.71 12.56
C GLU A 247 9.99 -9.62 13.74
N ILE A 248 9.09 -8.64 13.71
CA ILE A 248 8.16 -8.33 14.81
C ILE A 248 6.73 -8.31 14.28
N CYS A 249 5.84 -8.94 15.04
CA CYS A 249 4.39 -8.78 14.90
C CYS A 249 3.86 -8.02 16.11
N THR A 250 2.97 -7.05 15.87
CA THR A 250 2.39 -6.21 16.93
C THR A 250 1.28 -6.93 17.68
N ALA A 251 1.09 -6.60 18.96
CA ALA A 251 -0.11 -7.01 19.68
C ALA A 251 -1.35 -6.30 19.10
N HIS A 252 -2.49 -6.98 19.10
CA HIS A 252 -3.75 -6.55 18.47
C HIS A 252 -4.24 -5.14 18.86
N SER A 253 -3.73 -4.57 19.95
CA SER A 253 -4.11 -3.25 20.49
C SER A 253 -3.22 -2.11 20.00
N THR A 254 -2.10 -2.39 19.35
CA THR A 254 -1.07 -1.39 19.05
C THR A 254 -0.92 -1.17 17.56
N SER A 255 -0.84 0.09 17.15
CA SER A 255 -0.50 0.46 15.78
C SER A 255 0.98 0.22 15.50
N ALA A 256 1.32 -0.46 14.41
CA ALA A 256 2.70 -0.68 13.96
C ALA A 256 3.51 0.63 13.93
N GLN A 257 2.90 1.74 13.55
CA GLN A 257 3.56 3.06 13.52
C GLN A 257 3.94 3.59 14.92
N GLN A 258 3.17 3.26 15.96
CA GLN A 258 3.51 3.64 17.34
C GLN A 258 4.68 2.81 17.85
N LEU A 259 4.67 1.50 17.57
CA LEU A 259 5.76 0.60 17.93
C LEU A 259 7.06 0.97 17.19
N ILE A 260 7.00 1.30 15.90
CA ILE A 260 8.16 1.77 15.12
C ILE A 260 8.81 3.01 15.77
N LYS A 261 8.02 4.01 16.18
CA LYS A 261 8.56 5.19 16.88
C LYS A 261 9.24 4.84 18.21
N ARG A 262 8.68 3.88 18.94
CA ARG A 262 9.27 3.41 20.20
C ARG A 262 10.57 2.65 19.96
N LEU A 263 10.59 1.76 18.96
CA LEU A 263 11.77 1.02 18.53
C LEU A 263 12.88 1.96 18.05
N GLN A 264 12.54 2.96 17.22
CA GLN A 264 13.51 3.95 16.73
C GLN A 264 14.16 4.73 17.87
N LYS A 265 13.36 5.11 18.88
CA LYS A 265 13.89 5.79 20.07
C LYS A 265 14.81 4.89 20.90
N ARG A 266 14.55 3.58 20.94
CA ARG A 266 15.32 2.63 21.76
C ARG A 266 16.58 2.14 21.07
N LEU A 267 16.49 1.85 19.77
CA LEU A 267 17.56 1.25 18.96
C LEU A 267 18.48 2.32 18.30
N GLY A 268 17.99 3.57 18.15
CA GLY A 268 18.76 4.64 17.49
C GLY A 268 18.94 4.45 15.99
N ASP A 269 19.97 5.09 15.45
CA ASP A 269 20.27 5.11 14.00
C ASP A 269 21.16 3.93 13.54
N GLU A 270 21.49 3.02 14.46
CA GLU A 270 22.26 1.82 14.11
C GLU A 270 21.43 0.76 13.40
N TYR A 271 20.11 0.89 13.44
CA TYR A 271 19.15 -0.03 12.84
C TYR A 271 18.15 0.69 11.95
N ILE A 272 17.80 0.04 10.85
CA ILE A 272 16.73 0.48 9.94
C ILE A 272 15.46 -0.29 10.29
N ILE A 273 14.44 0.41 10.74
CA ILE A 273 13.16 -0.18 11.10
C ILE A 273 12.17 0.05 9.96
N GLN A 274 11.69 -1.02 9.36
CA GLN A 274 10.82 -0.99 8.20
C GLN A 274 9.43 -1.53 8.56
N ASP A 275 8.38 -0.82 8.16
CA ASP A 275 7.03 -1.37 8.08
C ASP A 275 6.84 -2.23 6.81
N ARG A 276 5.70 -2.91 6.67
CA ARG A 276 5.40 -3.71 5.47
C ARG A 276 5.52 -2.93 4.16
N LEU A 277 5.17 -1.64 4.20
CA LEU A 277 5.23 -0.80 3.00
C LEU A 277 6.68 -0.49 2.62
N MET A 278 7.54 -0.25 3.61
CA MET A 278 8.96 0.01 3.39
C MET A 278 9.73 -1.24 2.95
N GLN A 279 9.34 -2.43 3.43
CA GLN A 279 9.95 -3.71 3.02
C GLN A 279 9.83 -3.95 1.50
N ASN A 280 8.76 -3.43 0.88
CA ASN A 280 8.52 -3.48 -0.57
C ASN A 280 8.75 -2.11 -1.23
N GLY A 281 9.74 -1.38 -0.75
CA GLY A 281 9.93 0.05 -1.04
C GLY A 281 9.96 0.44 -2.52
N GLU A 282 10.42 -0.42 -3.42
CA GLU A 282 10.42 -0.12 -4.85
C GLU A 282 9.00 -0.11 -5.43
N SER A 283 8.21 -1.15 -5.19
CA SER A 283 6.84 -1.25 -5.71
C SER A 283 5.93 -0.17 -5.10
N PHE A 284 6.04 0.07 -3.79
CA PHE A 284 5.25 1.10 -3.12
C PHE A 284 5.66 2.52 -3.47
N ARG A 285 6.95 2.77 -3.73
CA ARG A 285 7.42 4.08 -4.18
C ARG A 285 6.80 4.46 -5.52
N TRP A 286 6.71 3.52 -6.46
CA TRP A 286 6.05 3.75 -7.74
C TRP A 286 4.57 4.05 -7.57
N ILE A 287 3.84 3.30 -6.74
CA ILE A 287 2.42 3.56 -6.44
C ILE A 287 2.22 4.93 -5.80
N GLN A 288 3.09 5.34 -4.87
CA GLN A 288 3.01 6.66 -4.27
C GLN A 288 3.32 7.79 -5.25
N ILE A 289 4.31 7.62 -6.12
CA ILE A 289 4.63 8.58 -7.17
C ILE A 289 3.44 8.72 -8.13
N GLU A 290 2.85 7.62 -8.55
CA GLU A 290 1.67 7.60 -9.41
C GLU A 290 0.47 8.29 -8.75
N LYS A 291 0.20 8.03 -7.47
CA LYS A 291 -0.81 8.73 -6.67
C LYS A 291 -0.60 10.25 -6.69
N TRP A 292 0.62 10.71 -6.48
CA TRP A 292 0.96 12.14 -6.49
C TRP A 292 0.82 12.76 -7.87
N ILE A 293 1.27 12.08 -8.93
CA ILE A 293 1.11 12.55 -10.33
C ILE A 293 -0.37 12.68 -10.67
N THR A 294 -1.16 11.66 -10.37
CA THR A 294 -2.61 11.67 -10.64
C THR A 294 -3.32 12.76 -9.84
N PHE A 295 -2.97 12.92 -8.58
CA PHE A 295 -3.50 14.03 -7.77
C PHE A 295 -3.15 15.41 -8.37
N LEU A 296 -1.92 15.61 -8.83
CA LEU A 296 -1.50 16.84 -9.50
C LEU A 296 -2.27 17.10 -10.80
N ILE A 297 -2.47 16.07 -11.61
CA ILE A 297 -3.27 16.18 -12.86
C ILE A 297 -4.70 16.58 -12.53
N LEU A 298 -5.32 15.91 -11.56
CA LEU A 298 -6.69 16.22 -11.16
C LEU A 298 -6.81 17.61 -10.51
N ALA A 299 -5.83 18.03 -9.73
CA ALA A 299 -5.76 19.36 -9.16
C ALA A 299 -5.61 20.44 -10.26
N PHE A 300 -4.83 20.15 -11.31
CA PHE A 300 -4.70 21.03 -12.46
C PHE A 300 -6.02 21.14 -13.25
N ILE A 301 -6.73 20.03 -13.47
CA ILE A 301 -8.06 20.03 -14.07
C ILE A 301 -9.06 20.82 -13.21
N LEU A 302 -8.99 20.70 -11.89
CA LEU A 302 -9.80 21.49 -10.97
C LEU A 302 -9.48 22.99 -11.08
N LEU A 303 -8.21 23.34 -11.25
CA LEU A 303 -7.79 24.72 -11.50
C LEU A 303 -8.38 25.26 -12.81
N ILE A 304 -8.40 24.47 -13.89
CA ILE A 304 -9.07 24.84 -15.15
C ILE A 304 -10.57 25.05 -14.94
N ALA A 305 -11.24 24.17 -14.17
CA ALA A 305 -12.65 24.35 -13.84
C ALA A 305 -12.90 25.66 -13.05
N THR A 306 -11.92 26.11 -12.27
CA THR A 306 -11.96 27.39 -11.55
C THR A 306 -12.03 28.57 -12.53
N PHE A 307 -11.28 28.53 -13.64
CA PHE A 307 -11.37 29.55 -14.69
C PHE A 307 -12.75 29.55 -15.37
N ASN A 308 -13.38 28.39 -15.52
CA ASN A 308 -14.73 28.28 -16.04
C ASN A 308 -15.75 29.03 -15.12
N ILE A 309 -15.58 28.91 -13.79
CA ILE A 309 -16.41 29.65 -12.81
C ILE A 309 -16.20 31.17 -12.98
N VAL A 310 -14.94 31.62 -13.13
CA VAL A 310 -14.64 33.07 -13.35
C VAL A 310 -15.31 33.57 -14.63
N GLY A 311 -15.24 32.78 -15.72
CA GLY A 311 -15.92 33.11 -16.99
C GLY A 311 -17.43 33.19 -16.84
N SER A 312 -18.02 32.19 -16.17
CA SER A 312 -19.48 32.15 -15.89
C SER A 312 -19.93 33.36 -15.06
N LEU A 313 -19.25 33.67 -13.97
CA LEU A 313 -19.57 34.84 -13.16
C LEU A 313 -19.35 36.15 -13.88
N SER A 314 -18.32 36.26 -14.72
CA SER A 314 -18.08 37.48 -15.54
C SER A 314 -19.19 37.71 -16.54
N MET A 315 -19.65 36.66 -17.22
CA MET A 315 -20.77 36.74 -18.15
C MET A 315 -22.07 37.11 -17.45
N LEU A 316 -22.33 36.50 -16.30
CA LEU A 316 -23.50 36.80 -15.47
C LEU A 316 -23.52 38.26 -15.01
N ILE A 317 -22.38 38.84 -14.63
CA ILE A 317 -22.26 40.26 -14.25
C ILE A 317 -22.65 41.15 -15.43
N VAL A 318 -22.23 40.80 -16.67
CA VAL A 318 -22.54 41.58 -17.87
C VAL A 318 -24.06 41.54 -18.18
N ASP A 319 -24.67 40.35 -18.10
CA ASP A 319 -26.10 40.18 -18.37
C ASP A 319 -27.02 40.85 -17.31
N LYS A 320 -26.52 40.94 -16.06
CA LYS A 320 -27.26 41.53 -14.95
C LYS A 320 -26.99 43.03 -14.74
N GLN A 321 -26.44 43.74 -15.73
CA GLN A 321 -26.13 45.16 -15.60
C GLN A 321 -27.37 46.02 -15.31
N ASP A 322 -28.53 45.70 -15.93
CA ASP A 322 -29.78 46.41 -15.69
C ASP A 322 -30.32 46.16 -14.26
N ASP A 323 -30.21 44.94 -13.78
CA ASP A 323 -30.57 44.60 -12.39
C ASP A 323 -29.66 45.32 -11.40
N ILE A 324 -28.34 45.41 -11.68
CA ILE A 324 -27.36 46.18 -10.90
C ILE A 324 -27.73 47.68 -10.87
N ALA A 325 -28.07 48.25 -12.01
CA ALA A 325 -28.48 49.65 -12.11
C ALA A 325 -29.76 49.90 -11.30
N THR A 326 -30.71 49.00 -11.34
CA THR A 326 -31.95 49.05 -10.55
C THR A 326 -31.67 48.98 -9.05
N LEU A 327 -30.81 48.04 -8.63
CA LEU A 327 -30.41 47.93 -7.21
C LEU A 327 -29.71 49.19 -6.71
N ARG A 328 -28.85 49.82 -7.51
CA ARG A 328 -28.21 51.08 -7.18
C ARG A 328 -29.23 52.20 -7.00
N LYS A 329 -30.24 52.32 -7.90
CA LYS A 329 -31.32 53.30 -7.78
C LYS A 329 -32.14 53.06 -6.51
N LEU A 330 -32.26 51.84 -6.04
CA LEU A 330 -32.89 51.49 -4.75
C LEU A 330 -32.00 51.69 -3.52
N GLY A 331 -30.78 52.27 -3.69
CA GLY A 331 -29.87 52.56 -2.63
C GLY A 331 -28.90 51.42 -2.20
N ALA A 332 -28.76 50.40 -3.02
CA ALA A 332 -27.79 49.34 -2.75
C ALA A 332 -26.36 49.85 -2.92
N ASN A 333 -25.55 49.63 -1.85
CA ASN A 333 -24.13 49.95 -1.85
C ASN A 333 -23.38 48.93 -2.73
N ASP A 334 -22.27 49.34 -3.37
CA ASP A 334 -21.40 48.48 -4.20
C ASP A 334 -20.88 47.24 -3.46
N ASN A 335 -20.68 47.39 -2.14
CA ASN A 335 -20.35 46.22 -1.29
C ASN A 335 -21.47 45.16 -1.25
N LEU A 336 -22.73 45.56 -1.27
CA LEU A 336 -23.87 44.66 -1.33
C LEU A 336 -23.91 43.93 -2.64
N ILE A 337 -23.71 44.65 -3.77
CA ILE A 337 -23.68 44.09 -5.14
C ILE A 337 -22.54 43.08 -5.26
N THR A 338 -21.34 43.45 -4.81
CA THR A 338 -20.17 42.54 -4.79
C THR A 338 -20.42 41.28 -3.97
N ASN A 339 -21.06 41.41 -2.81
CA ASN A 339 -21.38 40.27 -1.94
C ASN A 339 -22.45 39.36 -2.55
N ILE A 340 -23.35 39.86 -3.41
CA ILE A 340 -24.33 39.02 -4.14
C ILE A 340 -23.60 38.10 -5.11
N PHE A 341 -22.71 38.63 -5.96
CA PHE A 341 -21.98 37.85 -6.95
C PHE A 341 -20.94 36.91 -6.31
N MET A 342 -20.31 37.34 -5.19
CA MET A 342 -19.45 36.47 -4.39
C MET A 342 -20.23 35.31 -3.80
N ALA A 343 -21.44 35.55 -3.28
CA ALA A 343 -22.30 34.50 -2.74
C ALA A 343 -22.76 33.54 -3.82
N GLU A 344 -23.01 34.03 -5.06
CA GLU A 344 -23.39 33.20 -6.17
C GLU A 344 -22.27 32.27 -6.64
N GLY A 345 -21.04 32.76 -6.80
CA GLY A 345 -19.88 31.94 -7.10
C GLY A 345 -19.63 30.87 -6.01
N TRP A 346 -19.83 31.25 -4.74
CA TRP A 346 -19.72 30.30 -3.63
C TRP A 346 -20.83 29.25 -3.66
N LEU A 347 -22.06 29.61 -4.01
CA LEU A 347 -23.18 28.67 -4.16
C LEU A 347 -22.96 27.71 -5.32
N ILE A 348 -22.43 28.16 -6.46
CA ILE A 348 -22.07 27.30 -7.61
C ILE A 348 -21.03 26.25 -7.16
N THR A 349 -19.96 26.70 -6.52
CA THR A 349 -18.92 25.78 -6.07
C THR A 349 -19.42 24.81 -4.98
N MET A 350 -20.18 25.30 -4.01
CA MET A 350 -20.72 24.48 -2.92
C MET A 350 -21.69 23.42 -3.45
N SER A 351 -22.59 23.79 -4.36
CA SER A 351 -23.53 22.85 -4.99
C SER A 351 -22.80 21.80 -5.84
N GLY A 352 -21.77 22.21 -6.59
CA GLY A 352 -20.91 21.30 -7.35
C GLY A 352 -20.12 20.36 -6.43
N ALA A 353 -19.48 20.90 -5.40
CA ALA A 353 -18.73 20.10 -4.43
C ALA A 353 -19.60 19.08 -3.69
N LEU A 354 -20.78 19.50 -3.20
CA LEU A 354 -21.71 18.60 -2.48
C LEU A 354 -22.28 17.52 -3.41
N SER A 355 -22.70 17.89 -4.63
CA SER A 355 -23.19 16.88 -5.59
C SER A 355 -22.09 15.93 -6.03
N GLY A 356 -20.87 16.43 -6.28
CA GLY A 356 -19.71 15.62 -6.63
C GLY A 356 -19.29 14.68 -5.50
N LEU A 357 -19.28 15.17 -4.26
CA LEU A 357 -19.04 14.36 -3.07
C LEU A 357 -20.07 13.23 -2.95
N LEU A 358 -21.36 13.57 -3.09
CA LEU A 358 -22.44 12.59 -2.96
C LEU A 358 -22.34 11.53 -4.07
N ILE A 359 -22.10 11.93 -5.31
CA ILE A 359 -21.90 11.00 -6.44
C ILE A 359 -20.64 10.14 -6.21
N GLY A 360 -19.51 10.74 -5.86
CA GLY A 360 -18.26 10.02 -5.64
C GLY A 360 -18.37 9.00 -4.52
N VAL A 361 -18.96 9.39 -3.37
CA VAL A 361 -19.17 8.48 -2.23
C VAL A 361 -20.11 7.34 -2.60
N ILE A 362 -21.22 7.62 -3.30
CA ILE A 362 -22.17 6.58 -3.73
C ILE A 362 -21.49 5.61 -4.69
N LEU A 363 -20.74 6.09 -5.67
CA LEU A 363 -20.03 5.24 -6.65
C LEU A 363 -19.01 4.35 -5.95
N CYS A 364 -18.21 4.91 -5.04
CA CYS A 364 -17.22 4.13 -4.26
C CYS A 364 -17.90 3.11 -3.34
N TRP A 365 -18.98 3.48 -2.67
CA TRP A 365 -19.72 2.59 -1.79
C TRP A 365 -20.38 1.44 -2.56
N VAL A 366 -21.02 1.74 -3.70
CA VAL A 366 -21.62 0.74 -4.58
C VAL A 366 -20.56 -0.23 -5.11
N GLN A 367 -19.38 0.28 -5.51
CA GLN A 367 -18.29 -0.58 -5.96
C GLN A 367 -17.76 -1.46 -4.82
N GLN A 368 -17.62 -0.91 -3.62
CA GLN A 368 -17.10 -1.63 -2.45
C GLN A 368 -18.05 -2.75 -2.00
N GLU A 369 -19.38 -2.53 -2.07
CA GLU A 369 -20.38 -3.50 -1.62
C GLU A 369 -20.74 -4.53 -2.69
N PHE A 370 -20.86 -4.09 -3.95
CA PHE A 370 -21.38 -4.94 -5.04
C PHE A 370 -20.32 -5.41 -6.01
N GLY A 371 -19.10 -4.85 -5.99
CA GLY A 371 -18.01 -5.28 -6.87
C GLY A 371 -18.35 -5.22 -8.36
N LEU A 372 -19.09 -4.20 -8.82
CA LEU A 372 -19.61 -4.13 -10.18
C LEU A 372 -18.52 -4.12 -11.26
N LEU A 373 -17.40 -3.47 -10.97
CA LEU A 373 -16.23 -3.46 -11.85
C LEU A 373 -15.32 -4.62 -11.46
N GLN A 374 -15.17 -5.59 -12.37
CA GLN A 374 -14.31 -6.75 -12.20
C GLN A 374 -12.96 -6.55 -12.91
N LEU A 375 -11.87 -7.08 -12.36
CA LEU A 375 -10.50 -6.97 -12.88
C LEU A 375 -10.18 -7.95 -14.03
N GLY A 376 -11.15 -8.64 -14.59
CA GLY A 376 -10.97 -9.58 -15.70
C GLY A 376 -11.78 -10.87 -15.52
N ASN A 377 -11.54 -11.86 -16.38
CA ASN A 377 -12.22 -13.16 -16.28
C ASN A 377 -11.79 -13.87 -15.00
N SER A 378 -12.78 -14.35 -14.25
CA SER A 378 -12.63 -15.14 -13.03
C SER A 378 -11.53 -16.23 -13.20
N GLY A 379 -10.47 -16.11 -12.42
CA GLY A 379 -9.38 -17.08 -12.35
C GLY A 379 -7.98 -16.57 -12.73
N THR A 380 -7.84 -15.35 -13.26
CA THR A 380 -6.52 -14.80 -13.63
C THR A 380 -5.96 -13.82 -12.60
N PHE A 381 -6.83 -13.23 -11.77
CA PHE A 381 -6.45 -12.28 -10.71
C PHE A 381 -6.86 -12.78 -9.34
N ILE A 382 -6.10 -12.40 -8.30
CA ILE A 382 -6.32 -12.78 -6.90
C ILE A 382 -7.64 -12.23 -6.35
N VAL A 383 -8.16 -11.17 -6.95
CA VAL A 383 -9.36 -10.46 -6.53
C VAL A 383 -10.28 -10.27 -7.71
N ASP A 384 -11.52 -10.71 -7.58
CA ASP A 384 -12.52 -10.64 -8.64
C ASP A 384 -13.00 -9.21 -8.90
N ALA A 385 -13.05 -8.37 -7.85
CA ALA A 385 -13.54 -7.00 -7.93
C ALA A 385 -12.42 -5.96 -7.86
N TYR A 386 -12.59 -4.87 -8.62
CA TYR A 386 -11.67 -3.73 -8.59
C TYR A 386 -11.61 -3.14 -7.17
N PRO A 387 -10.42 -3.09 -6.52
CA PRO A 387 -10.32 -2.70 -5.12
C PRO A 387 -10.59 -1.21 -4.95
N VAL A 388 -11.56 -0.88 -4.12
CA VAL A 388 -11.92 0.48 -3.75
C VAL A 388 -12.10 0.56 -2.25
N GLN A 389 -11.42 1.51 -1.61
CA GLN A 389 -11.57 1.77 -0.18
C GLN A 389 -11.81 3.24 0.10
N LEU A 390 -13.00 3.57 0.56
CA LEU A 390 -13.35 4.94 0.93
C LEU A 390 -12.71 5.28 2.28
N GLN A 391 -11.82 6.29 2.29
CA GLN A 391 -11.29 6.88 3.52
C GLN A 391 -11.91 8.24 3.76
N TRP A 392 -12.50 8.45 4.93
CA TRP A 392 -13.15 9.71 5.29
C TRP A 392 -12.17 10.88 5.36
N SER A 393 -10.92 10.65 5.74
CA SER A 393 -9.85 11.66 5.72
C SER A 393 -9.67 12.28 4.33
N ASP A 394 -9.55 11.45 3.30
CA ASP A 394 -9.34 11.91 1.92
C ASP A 394 -10.56 12.65 1.40
N THR A 395 -11.76 12.16 1.70
CA THR A 395 -13.03 12.81 1.34
C THR A 395 -13.13 14.22 1.95
N ILE A 396 -12.72 14.40 3.21
CA ILE A 396 -12.70 15.71 3.90
C ILE A 396 -11.64 16.61 3.26
N ILE A 397 -10.44 16.10 2.97
CA ILE A 397 -9.36 16.87 2.33
C ILE A 397 -9.80 17.38 0.98
N VAL A 398 -10.32 16.50 0.09
CA VAL A 398 -10.80 16.87 -1.24
C VAL A 398 -11.89 17.93 -1.14
N THR A 399 -12.89 17.72 -0.30
CA THR A 399 -13.99 18.67 -0.11
C THR A 399 -13.47 20.03 0.35
N THR A 400 -12.54 20.04 1.28
CA THR A 400 -11.93 21.28 1.80
C THR A 400 -11.16 22.03 0.71
N ILE A 401 -10.37 21.31 -0.11
CA ILE A 401 -9.61 21.92 -1.20
C ILE A 401 -10.55 22.52 -2.24
N VAL A 402 -11.61 21.81 -2.64
CA VAL A 402 -12.60 22.30 -3.62
C VAL A 402 -13.30 23.56 -3.09
N LEU A 403 -13.72 23.57 -1.82
CA LEU A 403 -14.37 24.73 -1.19
C LEU A 403 -13.42 25.92 -1.06
N LEU A 404 -12.15 25.71 -0.72
CA LEU A 404 -11.14 26.76 -0.65
C LEU A 404 -10.88 27.37 -2.03
N LEU A 405 -10.74 26.56 -3.06
CA LEU A 405 -10.57 27.04 -4.43
C LEU A 405 -11.81 27.82 -4.90
N GLY A 406 -13.00 27.36 -4.58
CA GLY A 406 -14.23 28.10 -4.87
C GLY A 406 -14.32 29.44 -4.14
N ALA A 407 -13.94 29.48 -2.89
CA ALA A 407 -13.91 30.73 -2.10
C ALA A 407 -12.90 31.74 -2.67
N THR A 408 -11.69 31.30 -3.03
CA THR A 408 -10.66 32.15 -3.66
C THR A 408 -11.11 32.68 -5.01
N THR A 409 -11.75 31.83 -5.83
CA THR A 409 -12.31 32.21 -7.14
C THR A 409 -13.42 33.24 -7.02
N ALA A 410 -14.38 33.00 -6.14
CA ALA A 410 -15.47 33.94 -5.88
C ALA A 410 -14.93 35.30 -5.36
N GLY A 411 -13.92 35.25 -4.47
CA GLY A 411 -13.24 36.44 -3.98
C GLY A 411 -12.50 37.22 -5.05
N TYR A 412 -11.79 36.52 -5.94
CA TYR A 412 -11.08 37.12 -7.08
C TYR A 412 -12.05 37.81 -8.05
N THR A 413 -13.14 37.14 -8.42
CA THR A 413 -14.17 37.71 -9.30
C THR A 413 -14.82 38.95 -8.65
N ALA A 414 -15.10 38.90 -7.37
CA ALA A 414 -15.61 40.03 -6.60
C ALA A 414 -14.64 41.21 -6.59
N HIS A 415 -13.33 40.97 -6.49
CA HIS A 415 -12.30 41.99 -6.53
C HIS A 415 -12.22 42.66 -7.92
N ILE A 416 -12.29 41.89 -8.99
CA ILE A 416 -12.36 42.44 -10.38
C ILE A 416 -13.60 43.30 -10.55
N LEU A 417 -14.74 42.87 -10.02
CA LEU A 417 -15.98 43.63 -10.10
C LEU A 417 -15.87 44.99 -9.40
N ARG A 418 -15.28 45.02 -8.20
CA ARG A 418 -14.99 46.29 -7.49
C ARG A 418 -14.17 47.27 -8.34
N ARG A 419 -13.09 46.77 -8.95
CA ARG A 419 -12.24 47.57 -9.84
C ARG A 419 -12.98 48.13 -11.05
N LYS A 420 -13.91 47.32 -11.67
CA LYS A 420 -14.73 47.79 -12.81
C LYS A 420 -15.85 48.75 -12.40
N LEU A 421 -16.34 48.69 -11.20
CA LEU A 421 -17.36 49.60 -10.61
C LEU A 421 -16.79 50.91 -10.13
N GLY A 422 -15.46 51.09 -10.12
CA GLY A 422 -14.82 52.40 -9.84
C GLY A 422 -14.58 52.64 -8.34
N VAL A 423 -14.51 51.61 -7.49
CA VAL A 423 -14.19 51.67 -6.05
C VAL A 423 -12.86 50.97 -5.77
#